data_a879fadc4698ef35c6b2a21758f72337
#
_entry.id   a879fadc4698ef35c6b2a21758f72337
#
_cell.length_a   1.000
_cell.length_b   1.000
_cell.length_c   1.000
_cell.angle_alpha   90.00
_cell.angle_beta   90.00
_cell.angle_gamma   90.00
#
_symmetry.space_group_name_H-M   'P 1'
#
loop_
_entity.id
_entity.type
_entity.pdbx_description
1 polymer ?
#
loop_
_entity_poly.entity_id
_entity_poly.type
_entity_poly.pdbx_seq_one_letter_code
_entity_poly.pdbx_strand_id
1 'polypeptide(L)'
;MFAVIVKVDIKPEHKKEFLDAMFDDARGSVQNEPNCLLFNVVQDGADPNCLRLYEVYTDEAAFEEHTKTPHFVRWVETTKDWLAKPLEIATGTHLFPSDDRWKKQS
;
A
#
# COMPACT_ATOMS: atom_id res chain seq x y z
N MET A 1 13.89 6.77 6.03
CA MET A 1 12.61 6.04 5.93
C MET A 1 12.53 5.35 4.58
N PHE A 2 11.98 4.16 4.56
CA PHE A 2 11.86 3.33 3.37
C PHE A 2 10.52 3.59 2.68
N ALA A 3 10.54 3.96 1.40
CA ALA A 3 9.35 4.28 0.63
C ALA A 3 9.00 3.15 -0.32
N VAL A 4 7.71 2.85 -0.43
CA VAL A 4 7.17 1.87 -1.37
C VAL A 4 6.09 2.57 -2.19
N ILE A 5 6.22 2.52 -3.51
CA ILE A 5 5.27 3.12 -4.45
C ILE A 5 4.75 2.01 -5.33
N VAL A 6 3.43 1.82 -5.33
CA VAL A 6 2.80 0.71 -6.04
C VAL A 6 1.79 1.25 -7.05
N LYS A 7 1.85 0.75 -8.27
CA LYS A 7 0.80 0.98 -9.27
C LYS A 7 -0.08 -0.26 -9.32
N VAL A 8 -1.38 -0.05 -9.17
CA VAL A 8 -2.39 -1.11 -9.13
C VAL A 8 -3.40 -0.86 -10.25
N ASP A 9 -3.49 -1.78 -11.21
CA ASP A 9 -4.49 -1.71 -12.28
C ASP A 9 -5.59 -2.72 -11.99
N ILE A 10 -6.83 -2.24 -11.85
CA ILE A 10 -7.97 -3.02 -11.39
C ILE A 10 -8.89 -3.33 -12.57
N LYS A 11 -9.41 -4.56 -12.63
CA LYS A 11 -10.49 -4.89 -13.55
C LYS A 11 -11.71 -4.05 -13.19
N PRO A 12 -12.30 -3.26 -14.13
CA PRO A 12 -13.35 -2.30 -13.81
C PRO A 12 -14.56 -2.92 -13.09
N GLU A 13 -14.92 -4.15 -13.44
CA GLU A 13 -16.07 -4.85 -12.86
C GLU A 13 -15.88 -5.22 -11.38
N HIS A 14 -14.64 -5.17 -10.88
CA HIS A 14 -14.31 -5.51 -9.49
C HIS A 14 -13.83 -4.31 -8.67
N LYS A 15 -13.97 -3.09 -9.19
CA LYS A 15 -13.41 -1.91 -8.53
C LYS A 15 -13.95 -1.72 -7.11
N LYS A 16 -15.25 -1.86 -6.92
CA LYS A 16 -15.86 -1.63 -5.60
C LYS A 16 -15.33 -2.60 -4.56
N GLU A 17 -15.34 -3.89 -4.88
CA GLU A 17 -14.85 -4.93 -3.96
C GLU A 17 -13.35 -4.76 -3.72
N PHE A 18 -12.60 -4.38 -4.76
CA PHE A 18 -11.17 -4.13 -4.63
C PHE A 18 -10.89 -3.00 -3.65
N LEU A 19 -11.62 -1.90 -3.74
CA LEU A 19 -11.43 -0.76 -2.83
C LEU A 19 -11.72 -1.15 -1.37
N ASP A 20 -12.77 -1.94 -1.12
CA ASP A 20 -13.07 -2.42 0.22
C ASP A 20 -11.91 -3.25 0.79
N ALA A 21 -11.37 -4.16 -0.02
CA ALA A 21 -10.22 -4.98 0.38
C ALA A 21 -8.95 -4.13 0.56
N MET A 22 -8.75 -3.12 -0.30
CA MET A 22 -7.59 -2.23 -0.21
C MET A 22 -7.62 -1.40 1.07
N PHE A 23 -8.79 -0.87 1.43
CA PHE A 23 -8.94 -0.09 2.65
C PHE A 23 -8.76 -0.95 3.90
N ASP A 24 -9.16 -2.21 3.86
CA ASP A 24 -8.90 -3.16 4.95
C ASP A 24 -7.39 -3.34 5.18
N ASP A 25 -6.63 -3.54 4.11
CA ASP A 25 -5.17 -3.67 4.19
C ASP A 25 -4.52 -2.37 4.67
N ALA A 26 -4.95 -1.22 4.14
CA ALA A 26 -4.42 0.08 4.54
C ALA A 26 -4.66 0.34 6.04
N ARG A 27 -5.87 0.10 6.53
CA ARG A 27 -6.19 0.25 7.96
C ARG A 27 -5.38 -0.69 8.83
N GLY A 28 -5.27 -1.96 8.43
CA GLY A 28 -4.48 -2.93 9.16
C GLY A 28 -3.02 -2.52 9.25
N SER A 29 -2.48 -1.97 8.17
CA SER A 29 -1.09 -1.53 8.12
C SER A 29 -0.83 -0.40 9.10
N VAL A 30 -1.64 0.67 9.08
CA VAL A 30 -1.39 1.81 9.97
C VAL A 30 -1.79 1.55 11.42
N GLN A 31 -2.77 0.68 11.67
CA GLN A 31 -3.25 0.40 13.02
C GLN A 31 -2.47 -0.69 13.73
N ASN A 32 -1.99 -1.70 13.01
CA ASN A 32 -1.40 -2.90 13.62
C ASN A 32 0.10 -3.04 13.40
N GLU A 33 0.71 -2.25 12.51
CA GLU A 33 2.15 -2.31 12.25
C GLU A 33 2.83 -1.07 12.79
N PRO A 34 3.54 -1.16 13.92
CA PRO A 34 4.16 0.04 14.52
C PRO A 34 5.19 0.71 13.61
N ASN A 35 5.78 -0.03 12.69
CA ASN A 35 6.81 0.47 11.79
C ASN A 35 6.28 0.86 10.40
N CYS A 36 4.97 0.78 10.17
CA CYS A 36 4.32 1.37 9.01
C CYS A 36 3.88 2.78 9.38
N LEU A 37 4.55 3.78 8.87
CA LEU A 37 4.30 5.17 9.24
C LEU A 37 3.20 5.81 8.41
N LEU A 38 3.05 5.37 7.17
CA LEU A 38 2.11 5.97 6.23
C LEU A 38 1.66 4.93 5.22
N PHE A 39 0.36 4.95 4.92
CA PHE A 39 -0.20 4.12 3.86
C PHE A 39 -1.30 4.92 3.18
N ASN A 40 -1.02 5.45 2.00
CA ASN A 40 -1.95 6.27 1.23
C ASN A 40 -2.42 5.53 -0.01
N VAL A 41 -3.72 5.65 -0.28
CA VAL A 41 -4.34 5.08 -1.48
C VAL A 41 -4.84 6.24 -2.33
N VAL A 42 -4.29 6.38 -3.53
CA VAL A 42 -4.59 7.50 -4.43
C VAL A 42 -5.14 6.95 -5.74
N GLN A 43 -6.27 7.49 -6.19
CA GLN A 43 -6.77 7.16 -7.52
C GLN A 43 -6.06 8.01 -8.56
N ASP A 44 -5.59 7.36 -9.63
CA ASP A 44 -4.95 8.07 -10.75
C ASP A 44 -5.89 9.12 -11.34
N GLY A 45 -5.34 10.30 -11.68
CA GLY A 45 -6.14 11.42 -12.18
C GLY A 45 -6.74 11.20 -13.55
N ALA A 46 -6.18 10.28 -14.35
CA ALA A 46 -6.65 10.01 -15.72
C ALA A 46 -7.37 8.67 -15.85
N ASP A 47 -7.16 7.74 -14.90
CA ASP A 47 -7.73 6.38 -14.97
C ASP A 47 -8.33 5.98 -13.63
N PRO A 48 -9.68 5.95 -13.51
CA PRO A 48 -10.33 5.61 -12.24
C PRO A 48 -10.10 4.16 -11.81
N ASN A 49 -9.60 3.30 -12.69
CA ASN A 49 -9.30 1.90 -12.38
C ASN A 49 -7.82 1.67 -12.09
N CYS A 50 -7.06 2.75 -11.94
CA CYS A 50 -5.66 2.70 -11.54
C CYS A 50 -5.49 3.39 -10.20
N LEU A 51 -4.89 2.67 -9.24
CA LEU A 51 -4.53 3.25 -7.96
C LEU A 51 -3.02 3.38 -7.86
N ARG A 52 -2.59 4.37 -7.09
CA ARG A 52 -1.19 4.52 -6.71
C ARG A 52 -1.13 4.48 -5.19
N LEU A 53 -0.37 3.52 -4.67
CA LEU A 53 -0.16 3.40 -3.24
C LEU A 53 1.16 4.06 -2.90
N TYR A 54 1.17 4.82 -1.83
CA TYR A 54 2.38 5.40 -1.28
C TYR A 54 2.48 4.97 0.17
N GLU A 55 3.53 4.21 0.48
CA GLU A 55 3.70 3.60 1.79
C GLU A 55 5.08 3.96 2.33
N VAL A 56 5.17 4.22 3.62
CA VAL A 56 6.43 4.53 4.27
C VAL A 56 6.61 3.65 5.50
N TYR A 57 7.75 3.00 5.57
CA TYR A 57 8.16 2.13 6.68
C TYR A 57 9.45 2.67 7.30
N THR A 58 9.72 2.28 8.55
CA THR A 58 10.95 2.73 9.23
C THR A 58 12.19 2.22 8.50
N ASP A 59 12.13 1.03 7.90
CA ASP A 59 13.23 0.42 7.15
C ASP A 59 12.71 -0.67 6.21
N GLU A 60 13.59 -1.26 5.43
CA GLU A 60 13.23 -2.34 4.52
C GLU A 60 12.74 -3.58 5.24
N ALA A 61 13.31 -3.90 6.41
CA ALA A 61 12.89 -5.05 7.20
C ALA A 61 11.44 -4.91 7.65
N ALA A 62 10.99 -3.70 7.97
CA ALA A 62 9.60 -3.43 8.33
C ALA A 62 8.65 -3.67 7.15
N PHE A 63 9.07 -3.34 5.94
CA PHE A 63 8.29 -3.66 4.74
C PHE A 63 8.22 -5.17 4.51
N GLU A 64 9.31 -5.89 4.70
CA GLU A 64 9.30 -7.36 4.60
C GLU A 64 8.34 -7.97 5.60
N GLU A 65 8.34 -7.48 6.85
CA GLU A 65 7.38 -7.93 7.86
C GLU A 65 5.93 -7.62 7.46
N HIS A 66 5.68 -6.46 6.82
CA HIS A 66 4.36 -6.10 6.29
C HIS A 66 3.82 -7.19 5.36
N THR A 67 4.66 -7.75 4.50
CA THR A 67 4.24 -8.77 3.53
C THR A 67 3.86 -10.11 4.18
N LYS A 68 4.12 -10.28 5.47
CA LYS A 68 3.77 -11.49 6.23
C LYS A 68 2.58 -11.31 7.15
N THR A 69 2.02 -10.10 7.22
CA THR A 69 0.90 -9.80 8.12
C THR A 69 -0.39 -10.46 7.63
N PRO A 70 -1.33 -10.76 8.55
CA PRO A 70 -2.62 -11.33 8.17
C PRO A 70 -3.41 -10.44 7.20
N HIS A 71 -3.38 -9.12 7.41
CA HIS A 71 -4.11 -8.19 6.53
C HIS A 71 -3.51 -8.14 5.12
N PHE A 72 -2.20 -8.22 4.99
CA PHE A 72 -1.55 -8.26 3.67
C PHE A 72 -1.88 -9.56 2.94
N VAL A 73 -1.72 -10.71 3.63
CA VAL A 73 -2.01 -12.02 3.03
C VAL A 73 -3.46 -12.09 2.60
N ARG A 74 -4.39 -11.59 3.43
CA ARG A 74 -5.82 -11.53 3.10
C ARG A 74 -6.07 -10.68 1.86
N TRP A 75 -5.41 -9.51 1.77
CA TRP A 75 -5.54 -8.64 0.61
C TRP A 75 -5.09 -9.34 -0.67
N VAL A 76 -3.92 -9.98 -0.66
CA VAL A 76 -3.39 -10.68 -1.83
C VAL A 76 -4.35 -11.79 -2.27
N GLU A 77 -4.80 -12.63 -1.35
CA GLU A 77 -5.68 -13.75 -1.66
C GLU A 77 -7.04 -13.27 -2.18
N THR A 78 -7.58 -12.21 -1.60
CA THR A 78 -8.88 -11.67 -1.97
C THR A 78 -8.86 -11.02 -3.35
N THR A 79 -7.77 -10.31 -3.70
CA THR A 79 -7.73 -9.45 -4.88
C THR A 79 -7.00 -10.04 -6.07
N LYS A 80 -6.35 -11.18 -5.94
CA LYS A 80 -5.45 -11.72 -6.98
C LYS A 80 -6.10 -11.86 -8.37
N ASP A 81 -7.40 -12.19 -8.42
CA ASP A 81 -8.12 -12.36 -9.69
C ASP A 81 -8.77 -11.06 -10.19
N TRP A 82 -8.64 -9.96 -9.44
CA TRP A 82 -9.23 -8.68 -9.76
C TRP A 82 -8.24 -7.69 -10.37
N LEU A 83 -6.98 -8.07 -10.46
CA LEU A 83 -5.94 -7.25 -11.09
C LEU A 83 -5.99 -7.37 -12.59
N ALA A 84 -6.01 -6.23 -13.30
CA ALA A 84 -5.96 -6.21 -14.77
C ALA A 84 -4.55 -6.45 -15.29
N LYS A 85 -3.53 -6.11 -14.48
CA LYS A 85 -2.11 -6.26 -14.78
C LYS A 85 -1.36 -6.63 -13.51
N PRO A 86 -0.15 -7.20 -13.62
CA PRO A 86 0.71 -7.38 -12.44
C PRO A 86 0.98 -6.05 -11.73
N LEU A 87 1.13 -6.10 -10.41
CA LEU A 87 1.52 -4.91 -9.63
C LEU A 87 2.88 -4.40 -10.10
N GLU A 88 3.04 -3.07 -10.17
CA GLU A 88 4.34 -2.45 -10.39
C GLU A 88 4.78 -1.82 -9.08
N ILE A 89 5.90 -2.30 -8.52
CA ILE A 89 6.39 -1.88 -7.22
C ILE A 89 7.75 -1.23 -7.40
N ALA A 90 7.86 0.02 -6.92
CA ALA A 90 9.13 0.73 -6.82
C ALA A 90 9.42 1.02 -5.35
N THR A 91 10.69 0.93 -4.97
CA THR A 91 11.12 1.23 -3.60
C THR A 91 12.22 2.28 -3.63
N GLY A 92 12.38 2.99 -2.52
CA GLY A 92 13.38 4.01 -2.41
C GLY A 92 13.60 4.47 -0.98
N THR A 93 14.51 5.41 -0.81
CA THR A 93 14.83 6.00 0.48
C THR A 93 14.39 7.46 0.47
N HIS A 94 13.67 7.88 1.51
CA HIS A 94 13.31 9.28 1.64
C HIS A 94 14.54 10.14 1.90
N LEU A 95 14.69 11.19 1.08
CA LEU A 95 15.73 12.20 1.28
C LEU A 95 15.18 13.43 1.98
N PHE A 96 13.89 13.71 1.81
CA PHE A 96 13.17 14.81 2.44
C PHE A 96 11.70 14.38 2.61
N PRO A 97 11.09 14.61 3.79
CA PRO A 97 11.67 15.22 4.98
C PRO A 97 12.70 14.30 5.66
N SER A 98 13.49 14.88 6.60
CA SER A 98 14.43 14.08 7.40
C SER A 98 13.69 13.10 8.31
N ASP A 99 14.35 12.03 8.71
CA ASP A 99 13.72 10.92 9.45
C ASP A 99 13.05 11.35 10.75
N ASP A 100 13.58 12.37 11.42
CA ASP A 100 13.02 12.89 12.67
C ASP A 100 11.70 13.65 12.50
N ARG A 101 11.29 13.92 11.27
CA ARG A 101 10.03 14.63 10.97
C ARG A 101 8.84 13.71 10.75
N TRP A 102 9.07 12.42 10.64
CA TRP A 102 8.00 11.47 10.37
C TRP A 102 7.15 11.20 11.63
N LYS A 103 5.85 11.20 11.43
CA LYS A 103 4.87 10.80 12.45
C LYS A 103 4.03 9.68 11.88
N LYS A 104 3.61 8.78 12.76
CA LYS A 104 2.75 7.69 12.34
C LYS A 104 1.36 8.22 11.96
N GLN A 105 0.88 7.81 10.81
CA GLN A 105 -0.48 8.07 10.35
C GLN A 105 -1.47 7.34 11.26
N SER A 106 -2.59 7.96 11.56
CA SER A 106 -3.63 7.37 12.39
C SER A 106 -4.85 6.96 11.59
#